data_782fa48993ccb69e892a75e8f93c10df
#
_entry.id   782fa48993ccb69e892a75e8f93c10df
#
_cell.length_a   1.000
_cell.length_b   1.000
_cell.length_c   1.000
_cell.angle_alpha   90.00
_cell.angle_beta   90.00
_cell.angle_gamma   90.00
#
_symmetry.space_group_name_H-M   'P 1'
#
loop_
_entity.id
_entity.type
_entity.pdbx_description
1 polymer ?
#
loop_
_entity_poly.entity_id
_entity_poly.type
_entity_poly.pdbx_seq_one_letter_code
_entity_poly.pdbx_strand_id
1 'polypeptide(L)'
;MRTLEKLFAEKLLKIKAIKLQPANPFTWASGWKSPFYCDNRKTLSYPSLRNFVKIEITRLILERFGQVDAIAGVATGAIPQGALVADALNLPFVYVRSTPKDHGLENLIEGELRPGMKVVVVEDLISTGGSSLKAVEAIRRDEIGRASCRERV
;
A
#
# COMPACT_ATOMS: atom_id res chain seq x y z
N MET A 1 4.21 -20.44 18.98
CA MET A 1 4.39 -18.97 18.76
C MET A 1 3.43 -18.55 17.67
N ARG A 2 2.62 -17.51 17.84
CA ARG A 2 1.76 -16.99 16.77
C ARG A 2 2.64 -16.15 15.83
N THR A 3 2.55 -16.40 14.52
CA THR A 3 3.23 -15.56 13.54
C THR A 3 2.49 -14.22 13.39
N LEU A 4 3.18 -13.20 12.86
CA LEU A 4 2.60 -11.88 12.61
C LEU A 4 1.38 -11.97 11.69
N GLU A 5 1.49 -12.77 10.63
CA GLU A 5 0.43 -12.99 9.63
C GLU A 5 -0.83 -13.56 10.29
N LYS A 6 -0.67 -14.56 11.15
CA LYS A 6 -1.79 -15.18 11.86
C LYS A 6 -2.46 -14.18 12.79
N LEU A 7 -1.66 -13.40 13.54
CA LEU A 7 -2.18 -12.36 14.42
C LEU A 7 -2.95 -11.29 13.65
N PHE A 8 -2.44 -10.86 12.50
CA PHE A 8 -3.12 -9.88 11.64
C PHE A 8 -4.41 -10.43 11.06
N ALA A 9 -4.39 -11.67 10.54
CA ALA A 9 -5.59 -12.33 10.02
C ALA A 9 -6.70 -12.46 11.09
N GLU A 10 -6.36 -12.85 12.32
CA GLU A 10 -7.30 -12.91 13.45
C GLU A 10 -7.94 -11.53 13.73
N LYS A 11 -7.15 -10.45 13.67
CA LYS A 11 -7.65 -9.08 13.84
C LYS A 11 -8.59 -8.66 12.71
N LEU A 12 -8.27 -8.99 11.46
CA LEU A 12 -9.13 -8.70 10.30
C LEU A 12 -10.47 -9.46 10.37
N LEU A 13 -10.45 -10.73 10.80
CA LEU A 13 -11.67 -11.51 11.03
C LEU A 13 -12.54 -10.89 12.13
N LYS A 14 -11.93 -10.47 13.24
CA LYS A 14 -12.63 -9.84 14.37
C LYS A 14 -13.39 -8.57 13.98
N ILE A 15 -12.83 -7.73 13.11
CA ILE A 15 -13.48 -6.50 12.62
C ILE A 15 -14.35 -6.76 11.39
N LYS A 16 -14.55 -8.02 10.99
CA LYS A 16 -15.30 -8.41 9.78
C LYS A 16 -14.80 -7.70 8.51
N ALA A 17 -13.50 -7.50 8.40
CA ALA A 17 -12.85 -7.02 7.19
C ALA A 17 -12.80 -8.10 6.11
N ILE A 18 -12.77 -9.37 6.52
CA ILE A 18 -12.82 -10.52 5.63
C ILE A 18 -14.26 -11.02 5.54
N LYS A 19 -14.76 -11.17 4.31
CA LYS A 19 -16.07 -11.77 3.99
C LYS A 19 -15.86 -13.07 3.24
N LEU A 20 -16.62 -14.10 3.58
CA LEU A 20 -16.57 -15.41 2.94
C LEU A 20 -17.91 -15.70 2.27
N GLN A 21 -17.90 -15.98 0.97
CA GLN A 21 -19.08 -16.33 0.17
C GLN A 21 -18.73 -17.44 -0.85
N PRO A 22 -18.55 -18.70 -0.38
CA PRO A 22 -18.17 -19.80 -1.27
C PRO A 22 -19.22 -20.10 -2.35
N ALA A 23 -20.51 -20.00 -2.01
CA ALA A 23 -21.61 -20.29 -2.94
C ALA A 23 -21.82 -19.19 -3.99
N ASN A 24 -21.41 -17.95 -3.71
CA ASN A 24 -21.54 -16.81 -4.62
C ASN A 24 -20.27 -15.96 -4.58
N PRO A 25 -19.20 -16.39 -5.28
CA PRO A 25 -17.88 -15.76 -5.19
C PRO A 25 -17.88 -14.29 -5.60
N PHE A 26 -17.06 -13.50 -4.95
CA PHE A 26 -16.79 -12.11 -5.34
C PHE A 26 -16.00 -12.06 -6.65
N THR A 27 -16.30 -11.10 -7.50
CA THR A 27 -15.48 -10.77 -8.67
C THR A 27 -14.58 -9.60 -8.31
N TRP A 28 -13.27 -9.80 -8.33
CA TRP A 28 -12.28 -8.76 -8.08
C TRP A 28 -12.12 -7.83 -9.28
N ALA A 29 -11.51 -6.67 -9.09
CA ALA A 29 -11.22 -5.72 -10.17
C ALA A 29 -10.36 -6.32 -11.29
N SER A 30 -9.56 -7.35 -10.98
CA SER A 30 -8.79 -8.14 -11.95
C SER A 30 -9.64 -9.11 -12.80
N GLY A 31 -10.95 -9.23 -12.53
CA GLY A 31 -11.85 -10.20 -13.15
C GLY A 31 -11.84 -11.58 -12.50
N TRP A 32 -10.95 -11.84 -11.56
CA TRP A 32 -10.87 -13.13 -10.87
C TRP A 32 -12.02 -13.32 -9.89
N LYS A 33 -12.55 -14.56 -9.83
CA LYS A 33 -13.56 -14.95 -8.85
C LYS A 33 -12.88 -15.52 -7.60
N SER A 34 -13.28 -15.04 -6.43
CA SER A 34 -12.74 -15.47 -5.16
C SER A 34 -13.85 -15.74 -4.15
N PRO A 35 -13.77 -16.82 -3.36
CA PRO A 35 -14.74 -17.09 -2.29
C PRO A 35 -14.60 -16.11 -1.13
N PHE A 36 -13.56 -15.30 -1.08
CA PHE A 36 -13.36 -14.30 -0.02
C PHE A 36 -13.07 -12.92 -0.60
N TYR A 37 -13.44 -11.91 0.17
CA TYR A 37 -13.12 -10.50 -0.07
C TYR A 37 -12.53 -9.90 1.20
N CYS A 38 -11.41 -9.19 1.05
CA CYS A 38 -10.75 -8.50 2.15
C CYS A 38 -10.79 -6.99 1.92
N ASP A 39 -11.33 -6.25 2.89
CA ASP A 39 -11.32 -4.78 2.91
C ASP A 39 -10.40 -4.28 4.03
N ASN A 40 -9.12 -4.16 3.71
CA ASN A 40 -8.10 -3.69 4.64
C ASN A 40 -8.33 -2.25 5.11
N ARG A 41 -9.06 -1.43 4.34
CA ARG A 41 -9.40 -0.04 4.70
C ARG A 41 -10.22 0.05 5.98
N LYS A 42 -10.95 -1.01 6.35
CA LYS A 42 -11.64 -1.09 7.66
C LYS A 42 -10.72 -0.94 8.85
N THR A 43 -9.44 -1.30 8.71
CA THR A 43 -8.45 -1.12 9.79
C THR A 43 -8.30 0.34 10.22
N LEU A 44 -8.57 1.28 9.32
CA LEU A 44 -8.48 2.72 9.58
C LEU A 44 -9.45 3.20 10.65
N SER A 45 -10.62 2.56 10.76
CA SER A 45 -11.66 2.89 11.74
C SER A 45 -11.37 2.37 13.15
N TYR A 46 -10.33 1.55 13.31
CA TYR A 46 -9.94 0.96 14.59
C TYR A 46 -8.55 1.44 15.01
N PRO A 47 -8.43 2.47 15.88
CA PRO A 47 -7.17 3.13 16.18
C PRO A 47 -6.04 2.18 16.61
N SER A 48 -6.34 1.18 17.45
CA SER A 48 -5.35 0.19 17.89
C SER A 48 -4.84 -0.69 16.74
N LEU A 49 -5.73 -1.07 15.82
CA LEU A 49 -5.37 -1.90 14.66
C LEU A 49 -4.66 -1.07 13.59
N ARG A 50 -5.11 0.15 13.35
CA ARG A 50 -4.44 1.11 12.48
C ARG A 50 -2.99 1.37 12.93
N ASN A 51 -2.79 1.58 14.23
CA ASN A 51 -1.45 1.75 14.80
C ASN A 51 -0.62 0.47 14.70
N PHE A 52 -1.22 -0.69 14.92
CA PHE A 52 -0.55 -1.98 14.73
C PHE A 52 -0.02 -2.11 13.29
N VAL A 53 -0.86 -1.88 12.27
CA VAL A 53 -0.46 -1.94 10.86
C VAL A 53 0.66 -0.93 10.56
N LYS A 54 0.50 0.33 11.02
CA LYS A 54 1.53 1.36 10.87
C LYS A 54 2.88 0.90 11.42
N ILE A 55 2.91 0.42 12.66
CA ILE A 55 4.15 0.00 13.34
C ILE A 55 4.80 -1.17 12.60
N GLU A 56 4.02 -2.17 12.19
CA GLU A 56 4.57 -3.35 11.53
C GLU A 56 5.12 -3.03 10.13
N ILE A 57 4.45 -2.19 9.34
CA ILE A 57 4.98 -1.74 8.05
C ILE A 57 6.27 -0.92 8.27
N THR A 58 6.25 0.01 9.23
CA THR A 58 7.44 0.82 9.57
C THR A 58 8.63 -0.07 9.96
N ARG A 59 8.40 -1.08 10.82
CA ARG A 59 9.43 -2.04 11.24
C ARG A 59 10.00 -2.80 10.04
N LEU A 60 9.14 -3.33 9.18
CA LEU A 60 9.56 -4.06 7.98
C LEU A 60 10.38 -3.20 7.02
N ILE A 61 10.02 -1.91 6.88
CA ILE A 61 10.78 -0.99 6.03
C ILE A 61 12.19 -0.80 6.61
N LEU A 62 12.31 -0.53 7.90
CA LEU A 62 13.61 -0.35 8.55
C LEU A 62 14.48 -1.60 8.48
N GLU A 63 13.90 -2.79 8.64
CA GLU A 63 14.62 -4.05 8.60
C GLU A 63 15.09 -4.46 7.19
N ARG A 64 14.29 -4.14 6.15
CA ARG A 64 14.53 -4.70 4.81
C ARG A 64 15.13 -3.72 3.82
N PHE A 65 14.86 -2.44 3.95
CA PHE A 65 15.24 -1.43 2.94
C PHE A 65 16.37 -0.51 3.39
N GLY A 66 16.71 -0.50 4.68
CA GLY A 66 17.74 0.38 5.23
C GLY A 66 17.35 1.85 5.09
N GLN A 67 18.20 2.64 4.43
CA GLN A 67 17.92 4.07 4.21
C GLN A 67 16.90 4.24 3.09
N VAL A 68 15.79 4.92 3.39
CA VAL A 68 14.69 5.27 2.50
C VAL A 68 14.50 6.77 2.53
N ASP A 69 14.23 7.41 1.39
CA ASP A 69 14.13 8.86 1.26
C ASP A 69 12.68 9.34 1.18
N ALA A 70 11.74 8.49 0.75
CA ALA A 70 10.31 8.81 0.67
C ALA A 70 9.43 7.56 0.68
N ILE A 71 8.16 7.76 1.05
CA ILE A 71 7.11 6.74 0.98
C ILE A 71 6.09 7.12 -0.08
N ALA A 72 5.69 6.16 -0.90
CA ALA A 72 4.63 6.33 -1.91
C ALA A 72 3.46 5.39 -1.64
N GLY A 73 2.25 5.91 -1.46
CA GLY A 73 1.04 5.12 -1.34
C GLY A 73 0.38 4.87 -2.70
N VAL A 74 -0.09 3.66 -2.96
CA VAL A 74 -0.91 3.38 -4.16
C VAL A 74 -2.34 3.84 -3.92
N ALA A 75 -2.83 4.77 -4.74
CA ALA A 75 -4.19 5.27 -4.61
C ALA A 75 -5.22 4.18 -4.98
N THR A 76 -6.28 4.08 -4.24
CA THR A 76 -6.73 4.96 -3.15
C THR A 76 -6.49 4.31 -1.78
N GLY A 77 -6.46 2.99 -1.71
CA GLY A 77 -6.49 2.19 -0.49
C GLY A 77 -5.27 2.40 0.41
N ALA A 78 -4.10 2.56 -0.18
CA ALA A 78 -2.86 2.69 0.57
C ALA A 78 -2.48 4.12 0.95
N ILE A 79 -3.23 5.14 0.50
CA ILE A 79 -2.93 6.54 0.86
C ILE A 79 -2.87 6.74 2.37
N PRO A 80 -3.89 6.35 3.16
CA PRO A 80 -3.87 6.61 4.59
C PRO A 80 -2.75 5.87 5.33
N GLN A 81 -2.52 4.59 5.01
CA GLN A 81 -1.47 3.81 5.66
C GLN A 81 -0.08 4.29 5.24
N GLY A 82 0.13 4.61 3.98
CA GLY A 82 1.38 5.20 3.49
C GLY A 82 1.71 6.52 4.18
N ALA A 83 0.73 7.40 4.34
CA ALA A 83 0.90 8.67 5.06
C ALA A 83 1.27 8.45 6.53
N LEU A 84 0.61 7.52 7.21
CA LEU A 84 0.91 7.19 8.61
C LEU A 84 2.31 6.57 8.78
N VAL A 85 2.77 5.79 7.82
CA VAL A 85 4.12 5.20 7.82
C VAL A 85 5.17 6.29 7.56
N ALA A 86 4.93 7.18 6.60
CA ALA A 86 5.81 8.30 6.31
C ALA A 86 5.95 9.23 7.53
N ASP A 87 4.84 9.53 8.22
CA ASP A 87 4.83 10.28 9.47
C ASP A 87 5.68 9.60 10.55
N ALA A 88 5.51 8.27 10.73
CA ALA A 88 6.28 7.51 11.72
C ALA A 88 7.79 7.47 11.42
N LEU A 89 8.17 7.54 10.15
CA LEU A 89 9.57 7.56 9.69
C LEU A 89 10.11 8.98 9.54
N ASN A 90 9.29 10.01 9.71
CA ASN A 90 9.61 11.42 9.43
C ASN A 90 10.15 11.62 8.00
N LEU A 91 9.48 10.99 7.01
CA LEU A 91 9.85 11.02 5.60
C LEU A 91 8.79 11.72 4.76
N PRO A 92 9.16 12.31 3.61
CA PRO A 92 8.22 12.78 2.60
C PRO A 92 7.24 11.69 2.19
N PHE A 93 6.00 12.10 1.89
CA PHE A 93 4.95 11.22 1.40
C PHE A 93 4.41 11.73 0.07
N VAL A 94 4.23 10.79 -0.87
CA VAL A 94 3.50 10.99 -2.11
C VAL A 94 2.50 9.86 -2.30
N TYR A 95 1.52 10.05 -3.21
CA TYR A 95 0.70 8.92 -3.64
C TYR A 95 0.60 8.86 -5.17
N VAL A 96 0.44 7.64 -5.67
CA VAL A 96 0.37 7.38 -7.11
C VAL A 96 -1.06 7.02 -7.49
N ARG A 97 -1.64 7.77 -8.42
CA ARG A 97 -3.00 7.57 -8.94
C ARG A 97 -3.03 6.42 -9.95
N SER A 98 -4.19 5.79 -10.06
CA SER A 98 -4.43 4.74 -11.07
C SER A 98 -4.65 5.31 -12.48
N THR A 99 -5.11 6.57 -12.58
CA THR A 99 -5.38 7.29 -13.82
C THR A 99 -4.87 8.73 -13.74
N PRO A 100 -4.40 9.30 -14.86
CA PRO A 100 -4.03 10.72 -14.94
C PRO A 100 -5.21 11.64 -14.59
N LYS A 101 -4.94 12.92 -14.34
CA LYS A 101 -5.98 13.96 -14.23
C LYS A 101 -6.54 14.28 -15.61
N ASP A 102 -7.86 14.49 -15.70
CA ASP A 102 -8.52 14.89 -16.95
C ASP A 102 -8.12 16.30 -17.41
N HIS A 103 -7.58 17.11 -16.50
CA HIS A 103 -7.15 18.49 -16.77
C HIS A 103 -5.81 18.78 -16.07
N GLY A 104 -4.83 19.30 -16.80
CA GLY A 104 -3.52 19.68 -16.29
C GLY A 104 -2.38 18.79 -16.75
N LEU A 105 -1.27 18.80 -16.01
CA LEU A 105 -0.14 17.91 -16.24
C LEU A 105 -0.60 16.47 -16.07
N GLU A 106 -0.30 15.59 -17.04
CA GLU A 106 -0.61 14.15 -17.02
C GLU A 106 0.17 13.39 -15.93
N ASN A 107 0.33 14.00 -14.77
CA ASN A 107 1.10 13.44 -13.68
C ASN A 107 0.26 12.45 -12.88
N LEU A 108 0.78 11.24 -12.68
CA LEU A 108 0.19 10.21 -11.83
C LEU A 108 0.59 10.39 -10.36
N ILE A 109 1.65 11.14 -10.07
CA ILE A 109 2.21 11.33 -8.73
C ILE A 109 1.68 12.63 -8.14
N GLU A 110 1.12 12.53 -6.96
CA GLU A 110 0.69 13.66 -6.16
C GLU A 110 1.65 13.85 -4.98
N GLY A 111 2.23 15.03 -4.90
CA GLY A 111 3.33 15.38 -4.01
C GLY A 111 4.60 15.63 -4.81
N GLU A 112 5.73 15.75 -4.11
CA GLU A 112 7.03 16.05 -4.70
C GLU A 112 8.05 14.97 -4.38
N LEU A 113 8.71 14.44 -5.40
CA LEU A 113 9.88 13.59 -5.31
C LEU A 113 11.06 14.27 -6.02
N ARG A 114 12.27 13.87 -5.66
CA ARG A 114 13.50 14.39 -6.29
C ARG A 114 14.26 13.26 -6.97
N PRO A 115 14.98 13.55 -8.06
CA PRO A 115 15.81 12.56 -8.72
C PRO A 115 16.80 11.89 -7.75
N GLY A 116 16.94 10.58 -7.86
CA GLY A 116 17.85 9.79 -7.03
C GLY A 116 17.29 9.31 -5.69
N MET A 117 16.09 9.74 -5.29
CA MET A 117 15.44 9.26 -4.06
C MET A 117 15.17 7.76 -4.10
N LYS A 118 15.38 7.09 -2.97
CA LYS A 118 14.94 5.72 -2.72
C LYS A 118 13.52 5.75 -2.16
N VAL A 119 12.57 5.29 -2.95
CA VAL A 119 11.15 5.34 -2.61
C VAL A 119 10.63 3.94 -2.31
N VAL A 120 9.96 3.78 -1.16
CA VAL A 120 9.22 2.55 -0.84
C VAL A 120 7.76 2.74 -1.21
N VAL A 121 7.23 1.82 -2.01
CA VAL A 121 5.81 1.80 -2.41
C VAL A 121 5.03 0.95 -1.43
N VAL A 122 3.97 1.53 -0.85
CA VAL A 122 3.04 0.87 0.06
C VAL A 122 1.73 0.60 -0.67
N GLU A 123 1.23 -0.65 -0.53
CA GLU A 123 -0.06 -1.08 -1.08
C GLU A 123 -0.88 -1.75 0.02
N ASP A 124 -2.20 -1.56 0.02
CA ASP A 124 -3.09 -2.13 1.04
C ASP A 124 -3.51 -3.57 0.73
N LEU A 125 -3.61 -3.92 -0.55
CA LEU A 125 -3.98 -5.27 -0.98
C LEU A 125 -3.39 -5.58 -2.35
N ILE A 126 -2.61 -6.65 -2.44
CA ILE A 126 -2.02 -7.12 -3.69
C ILE A 126 -2.77 -8.36 -4.16
N SER A 127 -3.32 -8.32 -5.40
CA SER A 127 -3.87 -9.46 -6.12
C SER A 127 -2.86 -9.92 -7.18
N THR A 128 -2.94 -9.37 -8.38
CA THR A 128 -2.00 -9.65 -9.48
C THR A 128 -0.73 -8.78 -9.45
N GLY A 129 -0.72 -7.75 -8.61
CA GLY A 129 0.38 -6.79 -8.50
C GLY A 129 0.35 -5.67 -9.54
N GLY A 130 -0.66 -5.64 -10.42
CA GLY A 130 -0.73 -4.67 -11.53
C GLY A 130 -0.73 -3.21 -11.06
N SER A 131 -1.45 -2.87 -10.00
CA SER A 131 -1.49 -1.50 -9.44
C SER A 131 -0.13 -1.08 -8.91
N SER A 132 0.49 -1.95 -8.12
CA SER A 132 1.81 -1.69 -7.51
C SER A 132 2.89 -1.54 -8.57
N LEU A 133 2.88 -2.40 -9.61
CA LEU A 133 3.84 -2.31 -10.72
C LEU A 133 3.67 -1.02 -11.52
N LYS A 134 2.44 -0.62 -11.83
CA LYS A 134 2.16 0.66 -12.50
C LYS A 134 2.63 1.86 -11.68
N ALA A 135 2.46 1.81 -10.36
CA ALA A 135 2.94 2.86 -9.46
C ALA A 135 4.48 2.96 -9.50
N VAL A 136 5.18 1.83 -9.47
CA VAL A 136 6.65 1.79 -9.60
C VAL A 136 7.10 2.32 -10.97
N GLU A 137 6.41 1.96 -12.05
CA GLU A 137 6.69 2.47 -13.39
C GLU A 137 6.49 3.97 -13.50
N ALA A 138 5.40 4.51 -12.91
CA ALA A 138 5.15 5.95 -12.88
C ALA A 138 6.27 6.70 -12.17
N ILE A 139 6.69 6.23 -10.99
CA ILE A 139 7.80 6.82 -10.23
C ILE A 139 9.12 6.78 -11.02
N ARG A 140 9.37 5.71 -11.78
CA ARG A 140 10.57 5.58 -12.60
C ARG A 140 10.55 6.47 -13.85
N ARG A 141 9.37 6.67 -14.48
CA ARG A 141 9.21 7.49 -15.70
C ARG A 141 9.45 8.96 -15.44
N ASP A 142 9.04 9.47 -14.28
CA ASP A 142 9.23 10.88 -13.92
C ASP A 142 10.72 11.22 -13.65
N GLU A 143 11.65 10.36 -14.07
CA GLU A 143 13.10 10.49 -13.87
C GLU A 143 13.50 10.67 -12.40
N ILE A 144 12.59 10.36 -11.48
CA ILE A 144 12.69 10.61 -10.04
C ILE A 144 13.49 9.50 -9.34
N GLY A 145 14.38 8.83 -10.06
CA GLY A 145 15.32 7.95 -9.40
C GLY A 145 14.93 6.47 -9.33
N ARG A 146 15.80 5.67 -8.77
CA ARG A 146 15.65 4.24 -8.64
C ARG A 146 14.60 3.91 -7.58
N ALA A 147 13.35 3.75 -7.99
CA ALA A 147 12.35 3.11 -7.12
C ALA A 147 12.85 1.70 -6.78
N SER A 148 13.25 1.49 -5.55
CA SER A 148 13.62 0.18 -5.04
C SER A 148 12.35 -0.52 -4.58
N CYS A 149 11.64 -1.14 -5.53
CA CYS A 149 10.59 -2.09 -5.18
C CYS A 149 11.26 -3.46 -5.02
N ARG A 150 11.91 -3.67 -3.88
CA ARG A 150 12.37 -4.99 -3.45
C ARG A 150 11.37 -5.50 -2.43
N GLU A 151 10.61 -6.50 -2.86
CA GLU A 151 9.69 -7.33 -2.07
C GLU A 151 8.29 -6.76 -1.77
N ARG A 152 7.35 -7.67 -1.95
CA ARG A 152 5.95 -7.57 -1.54
C ARG A 152 5.87 -7.63 -0.02
N VAL A 153 5.30 -6.63 0.58
CA VAL A 153 4.85 -6.67 1.97
C VAL A 153 3.37 -7.04 2.00
#